data_97e2ee95bc2f2752fa42cec327fc4e55
#
_entry.id   97e2ee95bc2f2752fa42cec327fc4e55
#
_cell.length_a   1.000
_cell.length_b   1.000
_cell.length_c   1.000
_cell.angle_alpha   90.00
_cell.angle_beta   90.00
_cell.angle_gamma   90.00
#
_symmetry.space_group_name_H-M   'P 1'
#
loop_
_entity.id
_entity.type
_entity.pdbx_description
1 polymer ?
#
loop_
_entity_poly.entity_id
_entity_poly.type
_entity_poly.pdbx_seq_one_letter_code
_entity_poly.pdbx_strand_id
1 'polypeptide(L)'
;MMDRRDVLRGVSALAAGAALGWPAAAHAAAPLTMMTPFGFVPDFLEMMNMVSGGFLAHEGFEPTLRGGHGTATAIAQMMSGSVAFARMSAIDVFTANAKNAALVSIATLYQGSNFHVISLKDKPIGSAQEMKGKTVGVVSVNGSTEQLLDIMLRSAGLQKGDVKVQVVGNNPGVLEFIKQGRVDCVINSLAVVVALKTANQPIDNWPTDRYAPMPSQIYVTTRDFAAKNADATVRFLKALKASCDDMIKGDIAAILDRAGKDFEIPGIKKHDEQVALVKFAMDGPWMSEGKQNFLRNVPELWAKAGDEIRKAGIASVPDVSLLYTNKYIDEALKA
;
A
#
# COMPACT_ATOMS: atom_id res chain seq x y z
N MET A 1 -60.78 55.76 3.28
CA MET A 1 -59.85 56.26 2.26
C MET A 1 -58.66 56.84 2.98
N MET A 2 -57.63 56.01 3.19
CA MET A 2 -56.38 56.49 3.84
C MET A 2 -55.40 56.87 2.75
N ASP A 3 -54.91 58.12 2.90
CA ASP A 3 -54.12 58.81 1.90
C ASP A 3 -52.67 58.27 1.85
N ARG A 4 -52.15 58.11 0.60
CA ARG A 4 -50.87 57.53 0.28
C ARG A 4 -49.64 58.37 0.68
N ARG A 5 -49.81 59.42 1.52
CA ARG A 5 -48.75 60.39 1.88
C ARG A 5 -48.12 60.22 3.26
N ASP A 6 -48.59 59.28 4.10
CA ASP A 6 -48.10 59.12 5.48
C ASP A 6 -47.07 57.98 5.68
N VAL A 7 -46.56 57.40 4.61
CA VAL A 7 -45.60 56.27 4.69
C VAL A 7 -44.13 56.69 4.54
N LEU A 8 -43.84 57.99 4.39
CA LEU A 8 -42.49 58.48 4.08
C LEU A 8 -41.82 59.31 5.19
N ARG A 9 -42.19 59.12 6.44
CA ARG A 9 -41.43 59.73 7.56
C ARG A 9 -41.17 58.72 8.68
N GLY A 10 -40.06 58.02 8.60
CA GLY A 10 -39.70 57.14 9.71
C GLY A 10 -38.64 56.09 9.40
N VAL A 11 -37.64 56.41 8.58
CA VAL A 11 -36.43 55.52 8.51
C VAL A 11 -35.18 56.42 8.46
N SER A 12 -34.74 56.82 9.60
CA SER A 12 -33.38 57.34 9.80
C SER A 12 -32.88 56.87 11.14
N ALA A 13 -31.73 56.20 11.14
CA ALA A 13 -30.89 55.74 12.23
C ALA A 13 -31.10 54.25 12.62
N LEU A 14 -30.19 53.45 12.07
CA LEU A 14 -29.27 52.59 12.80
C LEU A 14 -28.43 51.78 11.81
N ALA A 15 -27.40 52.45 11.25
CA ALA A 15 -26.28 51.74 10.62
C ALA A 15 -25.35 51.26 11.74
N ALA A 16 -25.72 50.18 12.44
CA ALA A 16 -24.81 49.41 13.28
C ALA A 16 -24.29 48.26 12.43
N GLY A 17 -23.01 48.28 12.09
CA GLY A 17 -22.33 47.26 11.31
C GLY A 17 -22.38 45.89 11.97
N ALA A 18 -23.23 45.02 11.45
CA ALA A 18 -23.08 43.61 11.58
C ALA A 18 -22.28 43.17 10.35
N ALA A 19 -20.97 42.98 10.52
CA ALA A 19 -20.17 42.18 9.63
C ALA A 19 -20.75 40.74 9.72
N LEU A 20 -21.75 40.48 8.90
CA LEU A 20 -22.19 39.10 8.59
C LEU A 20 -21.03 38.49 7.87
N GLY A 21 -20.15 37.81 8.63
CA GLY A 21 -19.24 36.82 8.08
C GLY A 21 -20.10 35.87 7.24
N TRP A 22 -19.93 35.91 5.93
CA TRP A 22 -20.46 34.87 5.07
C TRP A 22 -20.02 33.52 5.66
N PRO A 23 -20.96 32.61 5.92
CA PRO A 23 -20.55 31.23 6.24
C PRO A 23 -19.66 30.79 5.10
N ALA A 24 -18.40 30.45 5.41
CA ALA A 24 -17.56 29.75 4.45
C ALA A 24 -18.42 28.62 3.90
N ALA A 25 -18.66 28.62 2.60
CA ALA A 25 -19.45 27.58 1.96
C ALA A 25 -18.80 26.25 2.36
N ALA A 26 -19.45 25.52 3.25
CA ALA A 26 -19.05 24.16 3.58
C ALA A 26 -19.16 23.39 2.27
N HIS A 27 -18.04 23.20 1.58
CA HIS A 27 -18.00 22.32 0.42
C HIS A 27 -18.44 20.97 0.92
N ALA A 28 -19.53 20.44 0.33
CA ALA A 28 -19.95 19.08 0.62
C ALA A 28 -18.74 18.16 0.44
N ALA A 29 -18.49 17.29 1.43
CA ALA A 29 -17.35 16.39 1.39
C ALA A 29 -17.40 15.55 0.10
N ALA A 30 -16.31 15.50 -0.63
CA ALA A 30 -16.24 14.78 -1.90
C ALA A 30 -16.14 13.27 -1.65
N PRO A 31 -16.99 12.43 -2.28
CA PRO A 31 -16.89 10.98 -2.12
C PRO A 31 -15.54 10.49 -2.66
N LEU A 32 -14.87 9.64 -1.87
CA LEU A 32 -13.59 9.04 -2.21
C LEU A 32 -13.59 7.55 -1.92
N THR A 33 -13.48 6.71 -2.94
CA THR A 33 -13.35 5.26 -2.77
C THR A 33 -11.89 4.83 -2.93
N MET A 34 -11.39 4.09 -1.93
CA MET A 34 -10.08 3.46 -1.91
C MET A 34 -10.22 1.95 -1.77
N MET A 35 -9.16 1.19 -2.12
CA MET A 35 -9.17 -0.27 -1.99
C MET A 35 -7.84 -0.80 -1.47
N THR A 36 -7.89 -1.70 -0.47
CA THR A 36 -6.75 -2.54 -0.09
C THR A 36 -6.62 -3.71 -1.08
N PRO A 37 -5.43 -4.28 -1.27
CA PRO A 37 -5.29 -5.46 -2.13
C PRO A 37 -5.98 -6.72 -1.56
N PHE A 38 -6.02 -6.88 -0.23
CA PHE A 38 -6.57 -8.07 0.45
C PHE A 38 -7.24 -7.68 1.77
N GLY A 39 -8.55 -7.59 1.83
CA GLY A 39 -9.30 -7.37 3.09
C GLY A 39 -8.75 -6.24 3.98
N PHE A 40 -9.06 -6.31 5.25
CA PHE A 40 -8.61 -5.35 6.27
C PHE A 40 -7.62 -6.04 7.21
N VAL A 41 -6.35 -6.12 6.81
CA VAL A 41 -5.29 -6.71 7.63
C VAL A 41 -4.41 -5.60 8.23
N PRO A 42 -3.74 -5.82 9.36
CA PRO A 42 -2.91 -4.80 10.03
C PRO A 42 -1.80 -4.22 9.15
N ASP A 43 -1.36 -4.94 8.12
CA ASP A 43 -0.42 -4.45 7.11
C ASP A 43 -0.95 -3.23 6.32
N PHE A 44 -2.26 -2.97 6.39
CA PHE A 44 -2.94 -1.81 5.78
C PHE A 44 -3.50 -0.85 6.84
N LEU A 45 -2.90 -0.85 8.04
CA LEU A 45 -3.39 -0.04 9.15
C LEU A 45 -3.38 1.46 8.82
N GLU A 46 -2.40 1.93 8.03
CA GLU A 46 -2.36 3.33 7.62
C GLU A 46 -3.58 3.74 6.77
N MET A 47 -4.09 2.82 5.90
CA MET A 47 -5.31 3.10 5.12
C MET A 47 -6.55 3.12 6.01
N MET A 48 -6.66 2.18 6.94
CA MET A 48 -7.75 2.15 7.90
C MET A 48 -7.68 3.38 8.81
N ASN A 49 -6.49 3.77 9.26
CA ASN A 49 -6.26 4.94 10.08
C ASN A 49 -6.58 6.26 9.34
N MET A 50 -6.35 6.34 8.03
CA MET A 50 -6.79 7.50 7.22
C MET A 50 -8.30 7.75 7.37
N VAL A 51 -9.11 6.68 7.54
CA VAL A 51 -10.56 6.74 7.73
C VAL A 51 -10.89 6.92 9.20
N SER A 52 -10.54 5.96 10.06
CA SER A 52 -10.91 5.93 11.48
C SER A 52 -10.28 7.06 12.31
N GLY A 53 -9.13 7.57 11.87
CA GLY A 53 -8.47 8.74 12.46
C GLY A 53 -8.99 10.08 11.92
N GLY A 54 -9.90 10.06 10.95
CA GLY A 54 -10.52 11.27 10.40
C GLY A 54 -9.61 12.08 9.44
N PHE A 55 -8.44 11.56 9.06
CA PHE A 55 -7.48 12.31 8.23
C PHE A 55 -8.03 12.63 6.84
N LEU A 56 -8.76 11.73 6.22
CA LEU A 56 -9.44 12.00 4.94
C LEU A 56 -10.60 12.97 5.07
N ALA A 57 -11.36 12.88 6.17
CA ALA A 57 -12.45 13.82 6.43
C ALA A 57 -11.91 15.23 6.66
N HIS A 58 -10.75 15.37 7.34
CA HIS A 58 -10.07 16.65 7.50
C HIS A 58 -9.66 17.28 6.15
N GLU A 59 -9.28 16.46 5.19
CA GLU A 59 -8.97 16.87 3.82
C GLU A 59 -10.23 17.05 2.94
N GLY A 60 -11.43 17.04 3.52
CA GLY A 60 -12.68 17.30 2.82
C GLY A 60 -13.19 16.12 1.99
N PHE A 61 -12.87 14.89 2.37
CA PHE A 61 -13.41 13.68 1.73
C PHE A 61 -14.47 13.00 2.58
N GLU A 62 -15.42 12.34 1.91
CA GLU A 62 -16.28 11.29 2.46
C GLU A 62 -15.70 9.93 2.02
N PRO A 63 -14.85 9.28 2.87
CA PRO A 63 -14.09 8.14 2.44
C PRO A 63 -14.89 6.84 2.50
N THR A 64 -14.67 5.99 1.50
CA THR A 64 -15.06 4.57 1.51
C THR A 64 -13.82 3.72 1.29
N LEU A 65 -13.42 2.92 2.27
CA LEU A 65 -12.35 1.94 2.13
C LEU A 65 -12.97 0.56 1.88
N ARG A 66 -12.60 -0.08 0.75
CA ARG A 66 -13.04 -1.42 0.39
C ARG A 66 -11.92 -2.44 0.59
N GLY A 67 -12.26 -3.59 1.15
CA GLY A 67 -11.37 -4.74 1.19
C GLY A 67 -11.32 -5.44 -0.16
N GLY A 68 -10.12 -5.61 -0.73
CA GLY A 68 -9.94 -6.28 -2.01
C GLY A 68 -9.84 -7.81 -1.86
N HIS A 69 -9.89 -8.49 -3.01
CA HIS A 69 -9.66 -9.94 -3.16
C HIS A 69 -8.54 -10.21 -4.16
N GLY A 70 -7.52 -9.37 -4.17
CA GLY A 70 -6.37 -9.41 -5.07
C GLY A 70 -6.25 -8.16 -5.92
N THR A 71 -5.02 -7.89 -6.36
CA THR A 71 -4.65 -6.66 -7.09
C THR A 71 -5.40 -6.52 -8.43
N ALA A 72 -5.69 -7.65 -9.10
CA ALA A 72 -6.42 -7.62 -10.38
C ALA A 72 -7.81 -6.97 -10.25
N THR A 73 -8.52 -7.23 -9.13
CA THR A 73 -9.83 -6.61 -8.85
C THR A 73 -9.68 -5.10 -8.63
N ALA A 74 -8.67 -4.67 -7.88
CA ALA A 74 -8.40 -3.26 -7.65
C ALA A 74 -8.07 -2.51 -8.95
N ILE A 75 -7.25 -3.12 -9.82
CA ILE A 75 -6.91 -2.58 -11.15
C ILE A 75 -8.18 -2.41 -11.99
N ALA A 76 -9.03 -3.44 -12.09
CA ALA A 76 -10.27 -3.37 -12.84
C ALA A 76 -11.20 -2.26 -12.33
N GLN A 77 -11.33 -2.09 -11.02
CA GLN A 77 -12.16 -1.03 -10.43
C GLN A 77 -11.57 0.37 -10.60
N MET A 78 -10.24 0.52 -10.60
CA MET A 78 -9.60 1.80 -10.95
C MET A 78 -9.81 2.14 -12.42
N MET A 79 -9.66 1.17 -13.32
CA MET A 79 -9.87 1.37 -14.76
C MET A 79 -11.31 1.73 -15.10
N SER A 80 -12.30 1.25 -14.32
CA SER A 80 -13.72 1.64 -14.44
C SER A 80 -14.07 2.97 -13.76
N GLY A 81 -13.14 3.56 -13.00
CA GLY A 81 -13.37 4.78 -12.21
C GLY A 81 -14.13 4.55 -10.89
N SER A 82 -14.41 3.29 -10.51
CA SER A 82 -15.14 2.97 -9.26
C SER A 82 -14.25 3.09 -8.01
N VAL A 83 -12.93 3.07 -8.18
CA VAL A 83 -11.91 3.25 -7.14
C VAL A 83 -10.92 4.31 -7.60
N ALA A 84 -10.67 5.30 -6.77
CA ALA A 84 -9.75 6.39 -7.07
C ALA A 84 -8.29 5.98 -6.77
N PHE A 85 -8.06 5.35 -5.62
CA PHE A 85 -6.73 4.97 -5.15
C PHE A 85 -6.73 3.54 -4.63
N ALA A 86 -5.66 2.81 -4.93
CA ALA A 86 -5.45 1.48 -4.37
C ALA A 86 -4.00 1.30 -3.93
N ARG A 87 -3.77 0.35 -3.02
CA ARG A 87 -2.44 -0.10 -2.63
C ARG A 87 -2.10 -1.39 -3.38
N MET A 88 -0.88 -1.50 -3.91
CA MET A 88 -0.40 -2.70 -4.62
C MET A 88 1.14 -2.74 -4.67
N SER A 89 1.70 -3.77 -5.29
CA SER A 89 3.15 -3.87 -5.53
C SER A 89 3.54 -3.17 -6.82
N ALA A 90 4.80 -2.71 -6.93
CA ALA A 90 5.32 -2.16 -8.18
C ALA A 90 5.24 -3.17 -9.34
N ILE A 91 5.47 -4.47 -9.08
CA ILE A 91 5.39 -5.51 -10.12
C ILE A 91 3.99 -5.59 -10.75
N ASP A 92 2.93 -5.31 -9.97
CA ASP A 92 1.56 -5.25 -10.49
C ASP A 92 1.38 -4.06 -11.45
N VAL A 93 2.02 -2.91 -11.16
CA VAL A 93 2.01 -1.73 -12.03
C VAL A 93 2.78 -1.99 -13.33
N PHE A 94 3.95 -2.65 -13.26
CA PHE A 94 4.70 -3.05 -14.45
C PHE A 94 3.87 -3.97 -15.35
N THR A 95 3.29 -5.03 -14.78
CA THR A 95 2.53 -6.03 -15.55
C THR A 95 1.23 -5.46 -16.11
N ALA A 96 0.54 -4.60 -15.37
CA ALA A 96 -0.67 -3.94 -15.82
C ALA A 96 -0.38 -2.93 -16.95
N ASN A 97 0.67 -2.11 -16.81
CA ASN A 97 1.03 -1.13 -17.84
C ASN A 97 1.59 -1.78 -19.11
N ALA A 98 2.27 -2.92 -19.01
CA ALA A 98 2.62 -3.72 -20.19
C ALA A 98 1.38 -4.18 -20.99
N LYS A 99 0.20 -4.17 -20.35
CA LYS A 99 -1.12 -4.45 -20.95
C LYS A 99 -1.96 -3.16 -21.14
N ASN A 100 -1.33 -2.01 -21.18
CA ASN A 100 -1.93 -0.69 -21.40
C ASN A 100 -2.89 -0.19 -20.30
N ALA A 101 -2.70 -0.55 -19.04
CA ALA A 101 -3.58 -0.13 -17.94
C ALA A 101 -3.43 1.35 -17.52
N ALA A 102 -2.40 2.05 -18.01
CA ALA A 102 -2.15 3.48 -17.71
C ALA A 102 -2.14 3.84 -16.21
N LEU A 103 -1.65 2.93 -15.37
CA LEU A 103 -1.49 3.15 -13.92
C LEU A 103 -0.25 3.98 -13.62
N VAL A 104 -0.27 4.70 -12.49
CA VAL A 104 0.87 5.47 -11.99
C VAL A 104 0.96 5.38 -10.47
N SER A 105 2.16 5.10 -9.95
CA SER A 105 2.46 5.22 -8.53
C SER A 105 2.57 6.68 -8.13
N ILE A 106 1.83 7.09 -7.11
CA ILE A 106 1.84 8.45 -6.56
C ILE A 106 2.55 8.55 -5.22
N ALA A 107 2.79 7.42 -4.56
CA ALA A 107 3.61 7.33 -3.35
C ALA A 107 4.11 5.89 -3.15
N THR A 108 5.27 5.74 -2.51
CA THR A 108 5.82 4.45 -2.08
C THR A 108 5.86 4.39 -0.55
N LEU A 109 5.13 3.46 0.04
CA LEU A 109 5.14 3.26 1.49
C LEU A 109 6.24 2.28 1.90
N TYR A 110 6.29 1.07 1.28
CA TYR A 110 7.36 0.12 1.53
C TYR A 110 8.43 0.27 0.46
N GLN A 111 9.53 0.90 0.83
CA GLN A 111 10.70 1.06 -0.02
C GLN A 111 11.43 -0.28 -0.23
N GLY A 112 11.51 -1.11 0.83
CA GLY A 112 12.06 -2.45 0.77
C GLY A 112 10.98 -3.54 0.61
N SER A 113 11.43 -4.80 0.59
CA SER A 113 10.56 -5.93 0.33
C SER A 113 9.58 -6.22 1.46
N ASN A 114 8.33 -6.46 1.09
CA ASN A 114 7.31 -7.05 1.96
C ASN A 114 7.35 -8.60 1.92
N PHE A 115 8.18 -9.20 1.07
CA PHE A 115 8.26 -10.64 0.90
C PHE A 115 9.63 -11.17 1.32
N HIS A 116 9.60 -12.32 1.99
CA HIS A 116 10.78 -13.01 2.49
C HIS A 116 10.78 -14.46 2.04
N VAL A 117 11.96 -14.99 1.79
CA VAL A 117 12.18 -16.44 1.76
C VAL A 117 12.26 -16.91 3.20
N ILE A 118 11.50 -17.94 3.54
CA ILE A 118 11.43 -18.55 4.86
C ILE A 118 11.78 -20.02 4.74
N SER A 119 12.70 -20.51 5.56
CA SER A 119 13.11 -21.91 5.68
C SER A 119 13.24 -22.33 7.13
N LEU A 120 13.45 -23.60 7.41
CA LEU A 120 13.78 -24.05 8.76
C LEU A 120 15.22 -23.66 9.12
N LYS A 121 15.45 -23.33 10.37
CA LYS A 121 16.77 -22.92 10.88
C LYS A 121 17.81 -24.06 10.80
N ASP A 122 17.37 -25.30 10.89
CA ASP A 122 18.22 -26.51 10.77
C ASP A 122 18.43 -26.96 9.32
N LYS A 123 17.64 -26.44 8.39
CA LYS A 123 17.74 -26.68 6.93
C LYS A 123 17.59 -25.35 6.17
N PRO A 124 18.53 -24.41 6.35
CA PRO A 124 18.41 -23.10 5.79
C PRO A 124 18.55 -23.13 4.26
N ILE A 125 17.79 -22.26 3.60
CA ILE A 125 17.98 -21.88 2.19
C ILE A 125 18.43 -20.42 2.21
N GLY A 126 19.74 -20.19 2.17
CA GLY A 126 20.35 -18.86 2.39
C GLY A 126 20.49 -18.03 1.12
N SER A 127 20.26 -18.62 -0.07
CA SER A 127 20.40 -17.94 -1.36
C SER A 127 19.45 -18.48 -2.40
N ALA A 128 19.23 -17.72 -3.49
CA ALA A 128 18.42 -18.20 -4.61
C ALA A 128 19.09 -19.36 -5.37
N GLN A 129 20.44 -19.44 -5.37
CA GLN A 129 21.19 -20.56 -5.97
C GLN A 129 20.88 -21.88 -5.27
N GLU A 130 20.68 -21.87 -3.96
CA GLU A 130 20.37 -23.09 -3.18
C GLU A 130 18.95 -23.61 -3.41
N MET A 131 18.09 -22.86 -4.10
CA MET A 131 16.76 -23.31 -4.51
C MET A 131 16.80 -24.33 -5.64
N LYS A 132 17.93 -24.51 -6.34
CA LYS A 132 18.05 -25.48 -7.44
C LYS A 132 17.65 -26.89 -6.99
N GLY A 133 16.73 -27.51 -7.72
CA GLY A 133 16.19 -28.85 -7.41
C GLY A 133 15.20 -28.89 -6.24
N LYS A 134 14.89 -27.77 -5.63
CA LYS A 134 14.00 -27.65 -4.46
C LYS A 134 12.55 -27.42 -4.85
N THR A 135 11.65 -27.67 -3.89
CA THR A 135 10.25 -27.25 -3.98
C THR A 135 10.06 -25.95 -3.21
N VAL A 136 9.66 -24.88 -3.90
CA VAL A 136 9.45 -23.56 -3.33
C VAL A 136 7.96 -23.27 -3.21
N GLY A 137 7.52 -22.96 -2.00
CA GLY A 137 6.14 -22.52 -1.74
C GLY A 137 5.94 -21.06 -2.12
N VAL A 138 4.81 -20.74 -2.80
CA VAL A 138 4.40 -19.39 -3.14
C VAL A 138 2.97 -19.11 -2.65
N VAL A 139 2.59 -17.86 -2.50
CA VAL A 139 1.26 -17.49 -1.99
C VAL A 139 0.15 -17.89 -2.97
N SER A 140 0.34 -17.64 -4.25
CA SER A 140 -0.65 -17.92 -5.30
C SER A 140 0.00 -18.11 -6.66
N VAL A 141 -0.70 -18.82 -7.56
CA VAL A 141 -0.29 -18.97 -8.96
C VAL A 141 -0.35 -17.63 -9.68
N ASN A 142 0.68 -17.32 -10.48
CA ASN A 142 0.83 -16.07 -11.23
C ASN A 142 0.75 -14.80 -10.35
N GLY A 143 0.86 -14.95 -9.04
CA GLY A 143 0.89 -13.84 -8.08
C GLY A 143 2.30 -13.25 -7.90
N SER A 144 2.38 -12.16 -7.12
CA SER A 144 3.64 -11.42 -6.90
C SER A 144 4.76 -12.32 -6.37
N THR A 145 4.47 -13.29 -5.48
CA THR A 145 5.50 -14.18 -4.93
C THR A 145 6.07 -15.17 -5.95
N GLU A 146 5.27 -15.66 -6.90
CA GLU A 146 5.77 -16.49 -7.99
C GLU A 146 6.59 -15.67 -8.98
N GLN A 147 6.15 -14.44 -9.29
CA GLN A 147 6.90 -13.52 -10.16
C GLN A 147 8.24 -13.11 -9.52
N LEU A 148 8.26 -12.85 -8.20
CA LEU A 148 9.50 -12.60 -7.47
C LEU A 148 10.44 -13.81 -7.51
N LEU A 149 9.91 -15.02 -7.36
CA LEU A 149 10.71 -16.24 -7.51
C LEU A 149 11.35 -16.30 -8.90
N ASP A 150 10.61 -16.04 -9.97
CA ASP A 150 11.15 -16.03 -11.34
C ASP A 150 12.30 -15.02 -11.49
N ILE A 151 12.17 -13.82 -10.92
CA ILE A 151 13.25 -12.80 -10.92
C ILE A 151 14.46 -13.33 -10.14
N MET A 152 14.24 -13.83 -8.93
CA MET A 152 15.31 -14.33 -8.05
C MET A 152 16.09 -15.47 -8.71
N LEU A 153 15.40 -16.43 -9.33
CA LEU A 153 16.03 -17.55 -10.03
C LEU A 153 16.90 -17.05 -11.19
N ARG A 154 16.40 -16.14 -12.03
CA ARG A 154 17.17 -15.57 -13.14
C ARG A 154 18.36 -14.77 -12.66
N SER A 155 18.20 -13.95 -11.63
CA SER A 155 19.33 -13.22 -11.01
C SER A 155 20.39 -14.17 -10.45
N ALA A 156 20.01 -15.39 -10.08
CA ALA A 156 20.89 -16.45 -9.60
C ALA A 156 21.46 -17.34 -10.71
N GLY A 157 21.17 -17.06 -12.00
CA GLY A 157 21.57 -17.87 -13.14
C GLY A 157 20.76 -19.17 -13.31
N LEU A 158 19.58 -19.24 -12.70
CA LEU A 158 18.65 -20.37 -12.76
C LEU A 158 17.46 -20.05 -13.66
N GLN A 159 16.67 -21.08 -13.95
CA GLN A 159 15.42 -20.97 -14.70
C GLN A 159 14.24 -21.49 -13.87
N LYS A 160 13.01 -21.13 -14.26
CA LYS A 160 11.78 -21.61 -13.59
C LYS A 160 11.71 -23.14 -13.49
N GLY A 161 12.22 -23.85 -14.50
CA GLY A 161 12.26 -25.32 -14.50
C GLY A 161 13.28 -25.95 -13.53
N ASP A 162 14.20 -25.16 -12.95
CA ASP A 162 15.17 -25.64 -11.98
C ASP A 162 14.57 -25.85 -10.58
N VAL A 163 13.33 -25.42 -10.34
CA VAL A 163 12.59 -25.57 -9.07
C VAL A 163 11.19 -26.14 -9.32
N LYS A 164 10.62 -26.76 -8.30
CA LYS A 164 9.18 -27.07 -8.27
C LYS A 164 8.45 -25.97 -7.50
N VAL A 165 7.28 -25.55 -7.97
CA VAL A 165 6.47 -24.53 -7.33
C VAL A 165 5.22 -25.15 -6.72
N GLN A 166 4.91 -24.82 -5.47
CA GLN A 166 3.69 -25.23 -4.77
C GLN A 166 2.98 -24.03 -4.17
N VAL A 167 1.65 -23.94 -4.33
CA VAL A 167 0.84 -22.92 -3.64
C VAL A 167 0.64 -23.33 -2.19
N VAL A 168 0.93 -22.40 -1.27
CA VAL A 168 0.86 -22.62 0.19
C VAL A 168 -0.02 -21.59 0.91
N GLY A 169 -0.45 -20.50 0.20
CA GLY A 169 -1.23 -19.41 0.80
C GLY A 169 -0.38 -18.43 1.62
N ASN A 170 -1.06 -17.46 2.26
CA ASN A 170 -0.43 -16.38 3.04
C ASN A 170 -0.88 -16.43 4.51
N ASN A 171 -0.37 -17.40 5.26
CA ASN A 171 -0.66 -17.56 6.70
C ASN A 171 0.46 -18.36 7.39
N PRO A 172 0.60 -18.30 8.74
CA PRO A 172 1.66 -18.99 9.47
C PRO A 172 1.64 -20.53 9.33
N GLY A 173 0.52 -21.12 8.89
CA GLY A 173 0.41 -22.56 8.63
C GLY A 173 1.35 -23.06 7.52
N VAL A 174 1.97 -22.16 6.74
CA VAL A 174 3.00 -22.52 5.75
C VAL A 174 4.20 -23.25 6.37
N LEU A 175 4.47 -23.02 7.66
CA LEU A 175 5.54 -23.71 8.37
C LEU A 175 5.33 -25.23 8.40
N GLU A 176 4.10 -25.69 8.49
CA GLU A 176 3.80 -27.12 8.50
C GLU A 176 4.10 -27.78 7.13
N PHE A 177 3.93 -27.05 6.02
CA PHE A 177 4.36 -27.55 4.71
C PHE A 177 5.88 -27.78 4.66
N ILE A 178 6.67 -26.90 5.28
CA ILE A 178 8.13 -27.05 5.34
C ILE A 178 8.50 -28.20 6.27
N LYS A 179 7.93 -28.27 7.48
CA LYS A 179 8.20 -29.34 8.46
C LYS A 179 7.87 -30.73 7.92
N GLN A 180 6.81 -30.85 7.14
CA GLN A 180 6.39 -32.10 6.49
C GLN A 180 7.22 -32.43 5.24
N GLY A 181 8.16 -31.58 4.84
CA GLY A 181 8.96 -31.78 3.63
C GLY A 181 8.18 -31.66 2.32
N ARG A 182 6.98 -31.04 2.34
CA ARG A 182 6.17 -30.78 1.14
C ARG A 182 6.76 -29.66 0.32
N VAL A 183 7.41 -28.69 0.98
CA VAL A 183 8.24 -27.64 0.37
C VAL A 183 9.53 -27.50 1.16
N ASP A 184 10.62 -27.05 0.51
CA ASP A 184 11.91 -26.83 1.16
C ASP A 184 11.99 -25.42 1.78
N CYS A 185 11.36 -24.43 1.14
CA CYS A 185 11.20 -23.06 1.62
C CYS A 185 9.93 -22.44 1.05
N VAL A 186 9.54 -21.30 1.57
CA VAL A 186 8.40 -20.54 1.04
C VAL A 186 8.80 -19.08 0.81
N ILE A 187 8.21 -18.42 -0.20
CA ILE A 187 8.22 -16.97 -0.34
C ILE A 187 6.89 -16.46 0.19
N ASN A 188 6.95 -15.71 1.29
CA ASN A 188 5.74 -15.26 1.98
C ASN A 188 5.89 -13.84 2.53
N SER A 189 4.78 -13.25 3.00
CA SER A 189 4.78 -11.88 3.50
C SER A 189 5.53 -11.72 4.82
N LEU A 190 5.98 -10.49 5.07
CA LEU A 190 6.58 -10.09 6.34
C LEU A 190 5.68 -10.42 7.54
N ALA A 191 4.36 -10.31 7.38
CA ALA A 191 3.39 -10.69 8.41
C ALA A 191 3.56 -12.13 8.88
N VAL A 192 3.79 -13.05 7.96
CA VAL A 192 4.04 -14.47 8.29
C VAL A 192 5.37 -14.64 9.00
N VAL A 193 6.42 -13.92 8.58
CA VAL A 193 7.72 -13.93 9.28
C VAL A 193 7.57 -13.46 10.73
N VAL A 194 6.89 -12.34 10.94
CA VAL A 194 6.67 -11.77 12.29
C VAL A 194 5.87 -12.75 13.14
N ALA A 195 4.76 -13.28 12.64
CA ALA A 195 3.93 -14.23 13.38
C ALA A 195 4.72 -15.50 13.78
N LEU A 196 5.56 -16.04 12.88
CA LEU A 196 6.38 -17.20 13.18
C LEU A 196 7.48 -16.88 14.21
N LYS A 197 8.12 -15.72 14.12
CA LYS A 197 9.13 -15.27 15.10
C LYS A 197 8.51 -15.00 16.47
N THR A 198 7.37 -14.33 16.53
CA THR A 198 6.63 -14.09 17.79
C THR A 198 6.22 -15.42 18.46
N ALA A 199 5.86 -16.43 17.66
CA ALA A 199 5.58 -17.77 18.13
C ALA A 199 6.85 -18.60 18.43
N ASN A 200 8.05 -17.98 18.43
CA ASN A 200 9.34 -18.64 18.66
C ASN A 200 9.61 -19.86 17.77
N GLN A 201 9.10 -19.85 16.53
CA GLN A 201 9.35 -20.93 15.60
C GLN A 201 10.80 -20.87 15.09
N PRO A 202 11.49 -22.04 14.93
CA PRO A 202 12.88 -22.12 14.50
C PRO A 202 13.01 -21.92 12.99
N ILE A 203 12.80 -20.69 12.53
CA ILE A 203 12.93 -20.31 11.14
C ILE A 203 14.17 -19.48 10.86
N ASP A 204 14.70 -19.57 9.64
CA ASP A 204 15.58 -18.61 9.00
C ASP A 204 14.80 -17.85 7.91
N ASN A 205 15.16 -16.59 7.67
CA ASN A 205 14.50 -15.79 6.64
C ASN A 205 15.41 -14.67 6.12
N TRP A 206 15.19 -14.31 4.86
CA TRP A 206 15.82 -13.15 4.22
C TRP A 206 14.88 -12.50 3.20
N PRO A 207 15.01 -11.15 3.00
CA PRO A 207 14.13 -10.40 2.11
C PRO A 207 14.42 -10.68 0.64
N THR A 208 13.37 -10.69 -0.20
CA THR A 208 13.51 -10.99 -1.64
C THR A 208 14.22 -9.88 -2.42
N ASP A 209 14.32 -8.66 -1.90
CA ASP A 209 15.01 -7.53 -2.53
C ASP A 209 16.52 -7.72 -2.70
N ARG A 210 17.11 -8.71 -2.00
CA ARG A 210 18.49 -9.15 -2.28
C ARG A 210 18.70 -9.52 -3.75
N TYR A 211 17.68 -10.05 -4.42
CA TYR A 211 17.71 -10.49 -5.82
C TYR A 211 16.69 -9.76 -6.69
N ALA A 212 15.63 -9.25 -6.09
CA ALA A 212 14.52 -8.59 -6.78
C ALA A 212 14.22 -7.23 -6.13
N PRO A 213 15.19 -6.26 -6.16
CA PRO A 213 15.01 -4.96 -5.54
C PRO A 213 13.90 -4.18 -6.25
N MET A 214 12.85 -3.83 -5.52
CA MET A 214 11.73 -3.03 -6.05
C MET A 214 10.87 -2.45 -4.93
N PRO A 215 10.14 -1.35 -5.22
CA PRO A 215 9.10 -0.86 -4.31
C PRO A 215 8.04 -1.94 -4.10
N SER A 216 7.78 -2.34 -2.86
CA SER A 216 6.91 -3.50 -2.62
C SER A 216 5.48 -3.13 -2.28
N GLN A 217 5.23 -1.95 -1.71
CA GLN A 217 3.89 -1.45 -1.41
C GLN A 217 3.78 0.02 -1.76
N ILE A 218 2.98 0.31 -2.77
CA ILE A 218 2.83 1.63 -3.38
C ILE A 218 1.36 2.03 -3.45
N TYR A 219 1.10 3.33 -3.45
CA TYR A 219 -0.21 3.91 -3.72
C TYR A 219 -0.34 4.25 -5.19
N VAL A 220 -1.39 3.77 -5.82
CA VAL A 220 -1.59 3.81 -7.26
C VAL A 220 -2.93 4.45 -7.60
N THR A 221 -2.96 5.15 -8.71
CA THR A 221 -4.16 5.63 -9.40
C THR A 221 -3.96 5.51 -10.92
N THR A 222 -4.95 5.90 -11.72
CA THR A 222 -4.75 6.03 -13.17
C THR A 222 -4.11 7.38 -13.50
N ARG A 223 -3.29 7.44 -14.55
CA ARG A 223 -2.71 8.72 -15.03
C ARG A 223 -3.77 9.76 -15.35
N ASP A 224 -4.89 9.33 -15.93
CA ASP A 224 -6.02 10.19 -16.26
C ASP A 224 -6.67 10.78 -15.00
N PHE A 225 -6.94 9.95 -13.98
CA PHE A 225 -7.48 10.41 -12.71
C PHE A 225 -6.56 11.43 -12.03
N ALA A 226 -5.27 11.11 -11.92
CA ALA A 226 -4.28 11.99 -11.29
C ALA A 226 -4.17 13.36 -12.01
N ALA A 227 -4.23 13.35 -13.35
CA ALA A 227 -4.18 14.58 -14.14
C ALA A 227 -5.43 15.44 -13.98
N LYS A 228 -6.63 14.83 -14.01
CA LYS A 228 -7.92 15.53 -13.90
C LYS A 228 -8.25 15.95 -12.47
N ASN A 229 -7.72 15.25 -11.46
CA ASN A 229 -8.01 15.45 -10.05
C ASN A 229 -6.74 15.70 -9.24
N ALA A 230 -5.87 16.60 -9.73
CA ALA A 230 -4.56 16.88 -9.12
C ALA A 230 -4.68 17.33 -7.66
N ASP A 231 -5.59 18.26 -7.36
CA ASP A 231 -5.87 18.73 -6.00
C ASP A 231 -6.34 17.59 -5.07
N ALA A 232 -7.29 16.78 -5.52
CA ALA A 232 -7.75 15.63 -4.75
C ALA A 232 -6.62 14.61 -4.49
N THR A 233 -5.71 14.43 -5.45
CA THR A 233 -4.54 13.55 -5.29
C THR A 233 -3.58 14.09 -4.24
N VAL A 234 -3.33 15.41 -4.23
CA VAL A 234 -2.48 16.04 -3.20
C VAL A 234 -3.12 15.94 -1.82
N ARG A 235 -4.42 16.25 -1.68
CA ARG A 235 -5.14 16.14 -0.40
C ARG A 235 -5.17 14.69 0.12
N PHE A 236 -5.36 13.70 -0.76
CA PHE A 236 -5.24 12.29 -0.40
C PHE A 236 -3.85 11.96 0.18
N LEU A 237 -2.78 12.46 -0.44
CA LEU A 237 -1.41 12.23 0.02
C LEU A 237 -1.09 12.97 1.32
N LYS A 238 -1.71 14.15 1.58
CA LYS A 238 -1.65 14.83 2.89
C LYS A 238 -2.29 13.95 3.98
N ALA A 239 -3.48 13.40 3.72
CA ALA A 239 -4.13 12.48 4.64
C ALA A 239 -3.30 11.21 4.89
N LEU A 240 -2.68 10.63 3.86
CA LEU A 240 -1.77 9.51 3.99
C LEU A 240 -0.56 9.86 4.87
N LYS A 241 0.09 11.00 4.61
CA LYS A 241 1.22 11.47 5.41
C LYS A 241 0.83 11.68 6.87
N ALA A 242 -0.30 12.32 7.13
CA ALA A 242 -0.79 12.56 8.49
C ALA A 242 -1.11 11.25 9.22
N SER A 243 -1.71 10.28 8.54
CA SER A 243 -1.95 8.94 9.08
C SER A 243 -0.66 8.21 9.41
N CYS A 244 0.34 8.25 8.51
CA CYS A 244 1.65 7.66 8.78
C CYS A 244 2.37 8.36 9.94
N ASP A 245 2.29 9.68 10.04
CA ASP A 245 2.86 10.45 11.15
C ASP A 245 2.22 10.11 12.49
N ASP A 246 0.88 9.92 12.51
CA ASP A 246 0.14 9.46 13.69
C ASP A 246 0.64 8.07 14.13
N MET A 247 0.88 7.17 13.19
CA MET A 247 1.41 5.84 13.47
C MET A 247 2.87 5.88 13.97
N ILE A 248 3.72 6.74 13.40
CA ILE A 248 5.13 6.86 13.78
C ILE A 248 5.29 7.47 15.18
N LYS A 249 4.45 8.42 15.54
CA LYS A 249 4.55 9.20 16.79
C LYS A 249 3.61 8.69 17.88
N GLY A 250 2.54 8.00 17.49
CA GLY A 250 1.46 7.58 18.37
C GLY A 250 1.60 6.17 18.92
N ASP A 251 0.53 5.73 19.58
CA ASP A 251 0.40 4.37 20.10
C ASP A 251 -0.29 3.48 19.07
N ILE A 252 0.46 2.56 18.47
CA ILE A 252 -0.05 1.61 17.46
C ILE A 252 -1.19 0.75 18.03
N ALA A 253 -1.15 0.42 19.33
CA ALA A 253 -2.20 -0.35 19.98
C ALA A 253 -3.54 0.42 19.96
N ALA A 254 -3.52 1.68 20.36
CA ALA A 254 -4.71 2.54 20.36
C ALA A 254 -5.22 2.81 18.93
N ILE A 255 -4.32 2.95 17.96
CA ILE A 255 -4.67 3.13 16.54
C ILE A 255 -5.34 1.87 15.99
N LEU A 256 -4.81 0.69 16.30
CA LEU A 256 -5.38 -0.60 15.90
C LEU A 256 -6.78 -0.81 16.52
N ASP A 257 -6.96 -0.48 17.79
CA ASP A 257 -8.26 -0.55 18.47
C ASP A 257 -9.27 0.42 17.85
N ARG A 258 -8.84 1.63 17.48
CA ARG A 258 -9.68 2.60 16.78
C ARG A 258 -10.13 2.05 15.42
N ALA A 259 -9.19 1.55 14.63
CA ALA A 259 -9.49 0.96 13.33
C ALA A 259 -10.41 -0.27 13.44
N GLY A 260 -10.24 -1.08 14.48
CA GLY A 260 -11.07 -2.27 14.73
C GLY A 260 -12.53 -1.98 15.08
N LYS A 261 -12.90 -0.72 15.32
CA LYS A 261 -14.32 -0.31 15.52
C LYS A 261 -15.03 -0.13 14.17
N ASP A 262 -14.30 0.25 13.15
CA ASP A 262 -14.84 0.56 11.81
C ASP A 262 -14.62 -0.58 10.81
N PHE A 263 -13.60 -1.42 11.07
CA PHE A 263 -13.17 -2.48 10.16
C PHE A 263 -13.08 -3.83 10.87
N GLU A 264 -13.55 -4.88 10.22
CA GLU A 264 -13.34 -6.25 10.67
C GLU A 264 -11.90 -6.68 10.35
N ILE A 265 -11.01 -6.62 11.35
CA ILE A 265 -9.59 -6.95 11.20
C ILE A 265 -9.37 -8.39 11.68
N PRO A 266 -9.06 -9.35 10.78
CA PRO A 266 -8.78 -10.73 11.17
C PRO A 266 -7.61 -10.82 12.15
N GLY A 267 -7.79 -11.58 13.21
CA GLY A 267 -6.74 -11.77 14.22
C GLY A 267 -6.50 -10.61 15.18
N ILE A 268 -7.35 -9.57 15.17
CA ILE A 268 -7.23 -8.40 16.08
C ILE A 268 -7.14 -8.80 17.57
N LYS A 269 -7.70 -9.95 17.96
CA LYS A 269 -7.59 -10.50 19.32
C LYS A 269 -6.15 -10.88 19.73
N LYS A 270 -5.27 -11.10 18.75
CA LYS A 270 -3.83 -11.30 18.94
C LYS A 270 -3.11 -9.96 18.89
N HIS A 271 -3.54 -9.04 19.70
CA HIS A 271 -3.23 -7.62 19.65
C HIS A 271 -1.71 -7.35 19.59
N ASP A 272 -0.93 -7.99 20.47
CA ASP A 272 0.53 -7.80 20.52
C ASP A 272 1.24 -8.27 19.25
N GLU A 273 0.76 -9.38 18.62
CA GLU A 273 1.29 -9.84 17.33
C GLU A 273 1.04 -8.79 16.24
N GLN A 274 -0.14 -8.19 16.22
CA GLN A 274 -0.52 -7.20 15.21
C GLN A 274 0.26 -5.88 15.40
N VAL A 275 0.42 -5.44 16.64
CA VAL A 275 1.24 -4.28 16.98
C VAL A 275 2.70 -4.51 16.57
N ALA A 276 3.26 -5.68 16.87
CA ALA A 276 4.63 -6.05 16.50
C ALA A 276 4.82 -6.04 14.97
N LEU A 277 3.84 -6.57 14.21
CA LEU A 277 3.87 -6.56 12.75
C LEU A 277 3.95 -5.13 12.20
N VAL A 278 3.06 -4.25 12.65
CA VAL A 278 3.03 -2.86 12.18
C VAL A 278 4.33 -2.14 12.52
N LYS A 279 4.82 -2.27 13.74
CA LYS A 279 6.11 -1.67 14.16
C LYS A 279 7.27 -2.17 13.32
N PHE A 280 7.33 -3.49 13.07
CA PHE A 280 8.40 -4.06 12.25
C PHE A 280 8.39 -3.52 10.81
N ALA A 281 7.20 -3.34 10.23
CA ALA A 281 7.05 -2.74 8.91
C ALA A 281 7.53 -1.27 8.88
N MET A 282 7.20 -0.50 9.91
CA MET A 282 7.60 0.90 10.04
C MET A 282 9.12 1.06 10.25
N ASP A 283 9.72 0.21 11.09
CA ASP A 283 11.15 0.28 11.42
C ASP A 283 12.04 -0.25 10.29
N GLY A 284 11.51 -1.05 9.39
CA GLY A 284 12.25 -1.68 8.29
C GLY A 284 11.83 -1.14 6.90
N PRO A 285 10.93 -1.82 6.19
CA PRO A 285 10.66 -1.54 4.78
C PRO A 285 10.10 -0.14 4.48
N TRP A 286 9.49 0.56 5.43
CA TRP A 286 8.98 1.92 5.19
C TRP A 286 10.10 2.92 4.88
N MET A 287 11.27 2.74 5.46
CA MET A 287 12.36 3.72 5.39
C MET A 287 13.68 3.11 4.92
N SER A 288 13.66 1.96 4.25
CA SER A 288 14.87 1.26 3.80
C SER A 288 15.72 2.07 2.80
N GLU A 289 15.12 2.99 2.05
CA GLU A 289 15.81 3.93 1.16
C GLU A 289 16.10 5.29 1.82
N GLY A 290 16.02 5.36 3.16
CA GLY A 290 16.27 6.56 3.96
C GLY A 290 15.03 7.41 4.21
N LYS A 291 15.02 8.10 5.37
CA LYS A 291 13.89 8.92 5.83
C LYS A 291 13.49 10.04 4.86
N GLN A 292 14.45 10.61 4.13
CA GLN A 292 14.23 11.66 3.13
C GLN A 292 13.38 11.19 1.95
N ASN A 293 13.37 9.86 1.71
CA ASN A 293 12.60 9.24 0.64
C ASN A 293 11.25 8.67 1.11
N PHE A 294 10.89 8.88 2.38
CA PHE A 294 9.63 8.38 2.92
C PHE A 294 8.43 8.89 2.09
N LEU A 295 7.57 7.97 1.68
CA LEU A 295 6.43 8.16 0.76
C LEU A 295 6.81 8.59 -0.67
N ARG A 296 8.08 8.79 -0.99
CA ARG A 296 8.53 9.15 -2.35
C ARG A 296 8.82 7.91 -3.19
N ASN A 297 8.60 8.02 -4.47
CA ASN A 297 9.10 7.06 -5.44
C ASN A 297 10.60 7.34 -5.68
N VAL A 298 11.46 6.35 -5.43
CA VAL A 298 12.92 6.47 -5.63
C VAL A 298 13.26 6.03 -7.06
N PRO A 299 13.68 6.95 -7.95
CA PRO A 299 13.90 6.65 -9.37
C PRO A 299 14.84 5.46 -9.62
N GLU A 300 15.93 5.38 -8.85
CA GLU A 300 16.95 4.34 -8.95
C GLU A 300 16.36 2.95 -8.61
N LEU A 301 15.46 2.88 -7.62
CA LEU A 301 14.79 1.64 -7.25
C LEU A 301 13.81 1.19 -8.32
N TRP A 302 13.07 2.14 -8.93
CA TRP A 302 12.18 1.85 -10.06
C TRP A 302 12.94 1.39 -11.30
N ALA A 303 14.09 2.00 -11.61
CA ALA A 303 14.94 1.59 -12.73
C ALA A 303 15.47 0.17 -12.53
N LYS A 304 16.00 -0.15 -11.34
CA LYS A 304 16.45 -1.51 -10.98
C LYS A 304 15.32 -2.53 -11.11
N ALA A 305 14.13 -2.20 -10.58
CA ALA A 305 12.95 -3.07 -10.71
C ALA A 305 12.60 -3.34 -12.17
N GLY A 306 12.59 -2.31 -13.02
CA GLY A 306 12.33 -2.45 -14.45
C GLY A 306 13.32 -3.35 -15.16
N ASP A 307 14.62 -3.23 -14.82
CA ASP A 307 15.67 -4.07 -15.37
C ASP A 307 15.49 -5.55 -14.99
N GLU A 308 15.22 -5.84 -13.72
CA GLU A 308 15.04 -7.22 -13.24
C GLU A 308 13.76 -7.86 -13.80
N ILE A 309 12.65 -7.11 -13.84
CA ILE A 309 11.38 -7.55 -14.43
C ILE A 309 11.53 -7.86 -15.92
N ARG A 310 12.25 -7.02 -16.66
CA ARG A 310 12.54 -7.21 -18.09
C ARG A 310 13.46 -8.42 -18.32
N LYS A 311 14.55 -8.56 -17.55
CA LYS A 311 15.46 -9.71 -17.62
C LYS A 311 14.72 -11.02 -17.33
N ALA A 312 13.77 -10.99 -16.40
CA ALA A 312 12.92 -12.13 -16.06
C ALA A 312 11.84 -12.43 -17.13
N GLY A 313 11.68 -11.56 -18.14
CA GLY A 313 10.65 -11.74 -19.17
C GLY A 313 9.22 -11.64 -18.67
N ILE A 314 9.01 -10.99 -17.50
CA ILE A 314 7.70 -10.86 -16.87
C ILE A 314 6.89 -9.76 -17.55
N ALA A 315 7.52 -8.59 -17.73
CA ALA A 315 6.90 -7.43 -18.37
C ALA A 315 7.98 -6.57 -19.02
N SER A 316 7.61 -5.87 -20.09
CA SER A 316 8.45 -4.84 -20.70
C SER A 316 7.63 -3.57 -20.84
N VAL A 317 8.15 -2.48 -20.29
CA VAL A 317 7.60 -1.14 -20.47
C VAL A 317 8.67 -0.28 -21.11
N PRO A 318 8.33 0.51 -22.17
CA PRO A 318 9.31 1.30 -22.91
C PRO A 318 10.02 2.34 -22.04
N ASP A 319 9.30 2.94 -21.08
CA ASP A 319 9.81 3.98 -20.20
C ASP A 319 9.28 3.77 -18.78
N VAL A 320 10.17 3.37 -17.88
CA VAL A 320 9.88 3.12 -16.47
C VAL A 320 9.47 4.41 -15.74
N SER A 321 9.97 5.57 -16.19
CA SER A 321 9.63 6.86 -15.56
C SER A 321 8.15 7.23 -15.68
N LEU A 322 7.42 6.61 -16.60
CA LEU A 322 5.96 6.77 -16.74
C LEU A 322 5.15 5.97 -15.71
N LEU A 323 5.78 5.08 -14.94
CA LEU A 323 5.11 4.23 -13.95
C LEU A 323 4.94 4.89 -12.60
N TYR A 324 5.63 6.00 -12.34
CA TYR A 324 5.58 6.70 -11.07
C TYR A 324 5.65 8.23 -11.26
N THR A 325 5.27 8.95 -10.22
CA THR A 325 5.46 10.40 -10.16
C THR A 325 5.61 10.86 -8.72
N ASN A 326 6.49 11.83 -8.48
CA ASN A 326 6.63 12.51 -7.20
C ASN A 326 5.92 13.88 -7.18
N LYS A 327 5.35 14.32 -8.30
CA LYS A 327 4.71 15.63 -8.43
C LYS A 327 3.75 15.95 -7.28
N TYR A 328 2.86 15.01 -6.97
CA TYR A 328 1.79 15.23 -5.99
C TYR A 328 2.27 15.04 -4.55
N ILE A 329 3.15 14.06 -4.31
CA ILE A 329 3.69 13.84 -2.96
C ILE A 329 4.64 14.97 -2.57
N ASP A 330 5.42 15.53 -3.50
CA ASP A 330 6.28 16.68 -3.24
C ASP A 330 5.49 17.91 -2.85
N GLU A 331 4.30 18.10 -3.43
CA GLU A 331 3.38 19.16 -3.05
C GLU A 331 2.74 18.89 -1.68
N ALA A 332 2.29 17.67 -1.43
CA ALA A 332 1.71 17.26 -0.15
C ALA A 332 2.69 17.39 1.03
N LEU A 333 3.99 17.16 0.81
CA LEU A 333 5.03 17.26 1.84
C LEU A 333 5.50 18.68 2.14
N LYS A 334 5.12 19.71 1.34
CA LYS A 334 5.46 21.11 1.58
C LYS A 334 4.53 21.78 2.61
N ALA A 335 3.39 21.18 2.87
CA ALA A 335 2.37 21.67 3.80
C ALA A 335 2.58 21.06 5.19
#